data_aa622fb92fdf34e211105a87d4436855
#
_entry.id   aa622fb92fdf34e211105a87d4436855
#
_cell.length_a   1.000
_cell.length_b   1.000
_cell.length_c   1.000
_cell.angle_alpha   90.00
_cell.angle_beta   90.00
_cell.angle_gamma   90.00
#
_symmetry.space_group_name_H-M   'P 1'
#
loop_
_entity.id
_entity.type
_entity.pdbx_description
1 polymer ?
#
loop_
_entity_poly.entity_id
_entity_poly.type
_entity_poly.pdbx_seq_one_letter_code
_entity_poly.pdbx_strand_id
1 'polypeptide(L)'
;MNALRELLGLDGFAWPWMLLALPLPWLVHLLVPARRSAQPALRVPWNDRLLRIASGGSLAPTPRGFAWLAFLAWSLLCVAAARPQQLGPAIAPPQVGRDLMLAVDLSASMGEQDMELGGRIVDRLTAAKAVLADFLERRAGDRVGLVVFGERAFALTPLTLDRASVQEQLGDSVVGLAGRATAIGDAIALATKRLQQQPDGQRVLVLLTDGVNTAGTLDPAKAAQIARDNDVRIHAVAFGGDGGALSVFGFQLPMGGDEVDEAGLQRIAAVTGGRFFRARDTDALAGIYAEIDALEPVQRQGQAVRPKIERYPLPLAWALGIGLLALVVGRRR
;
A
#
# COMPACT_ATOMS: atom_id res chain seq x y z
N MET A 1 1.63 -38.68 4.26
CA MET A 1 1.65 -37.42 3.47
C MET A 1 2.25 -36.24 4.24
N ASN A 2 2.11 -36.18 5.56
CA ASN A 2 2.61 -35.03 6.37
C ASN A 2 4.15 -35.05 6.54
N ALA A 3 4.79 -36.19 6.67
CA ALA A 3 6.25 -36.32 6.81
C ALA A 3 7.04 -35.86 5.56
N LEU A 4 6.49 -36.04 4.36
CA LEU A 4 7.09 -35.58 3.11
C LEU A 4 6.92 -34.08 2.91
N ARG A 5 5.84 -33.49 3.47
CA ARG A 5 5.63 -32.04 3.50
C ARG A 5 6.66 -31.34 4.40
N GLU A 6 6.94 -31.91 5.56
CA GLU A 6 7.95 -31.37 6.49
C GLU A 6 9.37 -31.50 5.94
N LEU A 7 9.69 -32.62 5.29
CA LEU A 7 11.05 -32.87 4.76
C LEU A 7 11.39 -31.98 3.55
N LEU A 8 10.40 -31.65 2.70
CA LEU A 8 10.59 -30.86 1.49
C LEU A 8 10.21 -29.39 1.66
N GLY A 9 9.65 -29.02 2.81
CA GLY A 9 9.19 -27.64 3.08
C GLY A 9 8.11 -27.18 2.07
N LEU A 10 7.32 -28.11 1.52
CA LEU A 10 6.32 -27.82 0.50
C LEU A 10 4.91 -27.86 1.13
N ASP A 11 4.19 -26.76 1.00
CA ASP A 11 2.82 -26.65 1.53
C ASP A 11 1.76 -27.16 0.55
N GLY A 12 2.10 -27.21 -0.75
CA GLY A 12 1.18 -27.71 -1.78
C GLY A 12 1.71 -27.56 -3.20
N PHE A 13 0.84 -27.93 -4.15
CA PHE A 13 1.08 -27.78 -5.58
C PHE A 13 -0.01 -26.84 -6.15
N ALA A 14 0.38 -25.90 -7.03
CA ALA A 14 -0.59 -25.05 -7.72
C ALA A 14 -1.45 -25.86 -8.72
N TRP A 15 -0.82 -26.81 -9.41
CA TRP A 15 -1.45 -27.66 -10.44
C TRP A 15 -1.23 -29.16 -10.18
N PRO A 16 -1.84 -29.75 -9.15
CA PRO A 16 -1.59 -31.13 -8.75
C PRO A 16 -1.97 -32.14 -9.85
N TRP A 17 -2.89 -31.80 -10.76
CA TRP A 17 -3.30 -32.64 -11.87
C TRP A 17 -2.18 -32.88 -12.89
N MET A 18 -1.13 -32.04 -12.95
CA MET A 18 0.05 -32.28 -13.78
C MET A 18 0.80 -33.56 -13.40
N LEU A 19 0.66 -34.06 -12.17
CA LEU A 19 1.24 -35.32 -11.74
C LEU A 19 0.58 -36.52 -12.41
N LEU A 20 -0.62 -36.39 -12.97
CA LEU A 20 -1.26 -37.43 -13.78
C LEU A 20 -0.50 -37.73 -15.09
N ALA A 21 0.39 -36.82 -15.51
CA ALA A 21 1.25 -37.04 -16.67
C ALA A 21 2.46 -37.97 -16.40
N LEU A 22 2.72 -38.34 -15.13
CA LEU A 22 3.82 -39.25 -14.77
C LEU A 22 3.79 -40.60 -15.53
N PRO A 23 2.67 -41.30 -15.68
CA PRO A 23 2.61 -42.56 -16.40
C PRO A 23 2.63 -42.43 -17.94
N LEU A 24 2.57 -41.19 -18.48
CA LEU A 24 2.46 -40.95 -19.93
C LEU A 24 3.56 -41.63 -20.76
N PRO A 25 4.87 -41.58 -20.41
CA PRO A 25 5.89 -42.27 -21.20
C PRO A 25 5.68 -43.76 -21.28
N TRP A 26 5.19 -44.39 -20.20
CA TRP A 26 4.88 -45.78 -20.12
C TRP A 26 3.65 -46.16 -20.97
N LEU A 27 2.61 -45.33 -20.91
CA LEU A 27 1.42 -45.45 -21.75
C LEU A 27 1.74 -45.32 -23.24
N VAL A 28 2.58 -44.35 -23.61
CA VAL A 28 3.04 -44.16 -24.99
C VAL A 28 3.80 -45.41 -25.46
N HIS A 29 4.68 -45.96 -24.61
CA HIS A 29 5.46 -47.15 -24.96
C HIS A 29 4.57 -48.41 -25.12
N LEU A 30 3.45 -48.48 -24.41
CA LEU A 30 2.47 -49.56 -24.50
C LEU A 30 1.57 -49.44 -25.76
N LEU A 31 1.16 -48.20 -26.08
CA LEU A 31 0.18 -47.93 -27.14
C LEU A 31 0.80 -47.76 -28.53
N VAL A 32 2.06 -47.30 -28.58
CA VAL A 32 2.77 -47.05 -29.85
C VAL A 32 3.71 -48.21 -30.12
N PRO A 33 3.37 -49.12 -31.07
CA PRO A 33 4.26 -50.24 -31.45
C PRO A 33 5.56 -49.67 -32.03
N ALA A 34 6.68 -50.19 -31.56
CA ALA A 34 7.99 -49.81 -32.08
C ALA A 34 8.05 -50.00 -33.60
N ARG A 35 7.98 -48.91 -34.36
CA ARG A 35 8.21 -48.96 -35.79
C ARG A 35 9.65 -49.40 -36.00
N ARG A 36 9.86 -50.62 -36.44
CA ARG A 36 11.15 -51.08 -36.95
C ARG A 36 11.45 -50.18 -38.14
N SER A 37 12.41 -49.27 -38.00
CA SER A 37 12.96 -48.51 -39.12
C SER A 37 13.50 -49.56 -40.12
N ALA A 38 12.76 -49.77 -41.19
CA ALA A 38 13.28 -50.53 -42.30
C ALA A 38 14.41 -49.72 -42.93
N GLN A 39 15.63 -49.92 -42.47
CA GLN A 39 16.77 -49.40 -43.20
C GLN A 39 16.69 -49.98 -44.61
N PRO A 40 16.85 -49.17 -45.66
CA PRO A 40 16.87 -49.71 -47.00
C PRO A 40 17.98 -50.76 -47.09
N ALA A 41 17.57 -52.00 -47.09
CA ALA A 41 18.52 -53.12 -47.25
C ALA A 41 19.13 -53.00 -48.63
N LEU A 42 20.44 -52.74 -48.71
CA LEU A 42 21.19 -52.90 -49.92
C LEU A 42 20.99 -54.32 -50.40
N ARG A 43 20.35 -54.54 -51.55
CA ARG A 43 20.24 -55.86 -52.18
C ARG A 43 21.63 -56.18 -52.70
N VAL A 44 22.39 -56.96 -51.92
CA VAL A 44 23.66 -57.52 -52.30
C VAL A 44 23.47 -58.93 -52.77
N PRO A 45 23.99 -59.31 -53.91
CA PRO A 45 23.68 -60.62 -54.51
C PRO A 45 24.28 -61.83 -53.77
N TRP A 46 24.95 -61.66 -52.65
CA TRP A 46 25.59 -62.76 -51.89
C TRP A 46 25.07 -62.74 -50.42
N ASN A 47 23.79 -63.03 -50.31
CA ASN A 47 23.00 -62.86 -49.09
C ASN A 47 23.37 -63.83 -47.98
N ASP A 48 23.80 -65.07 -48.30
CA ASP A 48 23.97 -66.14 -47.30
C ASP A 48 25.16 -65.96 -46.35
N ARG A 49 26.24 -65.31 -46.81
CA ARG A 49 27.38 -64.98 -45.92
C ARG A 49 27.12 -63.77 -45.05
N LEU A 50 26.40 -62.74 -45.57
CA LEU A 50 26.05 -61.57 -44.82
C LEU A 50 24.98 -61.85 -43.79
N LEU A 51 24.04 -62.71 -44.02
CA LEU A 51 23.04 -63.17 -43.04
C LEU A 51 23.67 -63.88 -41.82
N ARG A 52 24.76 -64.60 -42.01
CA ARG A 52 25.52 -65.22 -40.91
C ARG A 52 26.31 -64.19 -40.08
N ILE A 53 26.74 -63.08 -40.67
CA ILE A 53 27.41 -62.02 -39.98
C ILE A 53 26.40 -61.10 -39.34
N ALA A 54 25.26 -60.84 -39.99
CA ALA A 54 24.18 -59.95 -39.45
C ALA A 54 23.38 -60.67 -38.33
N SER A 55 23.30 -61.98 -38.29
CA SER A 55 22.68 -62.70 -37.16
C SER A 55 23.50 -62.66 -35.87
N GLY A 56 24.78 -62.26 -35.96
CA GLY A 56 25.60 -61.92 -34.77
C GLY A 56 25.43 -60.49 -34.25
N GLY A 57 24.78 -59.66 -35.03
CA GLY A 57 24.48 -58.26 -34.61
C GLY A 57 23.18 -58.20 -33.84
N SER A 58 23.21 -58.67 -32.60
CA SER A 58 22.17 -58.33 -31.63
C SER A 58 21.98 -56.82 -31.64
N LEU A 59 20.77 -56.33 -31.98
CA LEU A 59 20.35 -55.00 -31.67
C LEU A 59 20.64 -54.77 -30.19
N ALA A 60 21.71 -54.05 -29.89
CA ALA A 60 22.10 -53.80 -28.51
C ALA A 60 20.88 -53.29 -27.76
N PRO A 61 20.44 -53.97 -26.68
CA PRO A 61 19.29 -53.50 -25.92
C PRO A 61 19.60 -52.09 -25.45
N THR A 62 18.68 -51.16 -25.70
CA THR A 62 18.80 -49.79 -25.13
C THR A 62 19.22 -49.93 -23.68
N PRO A 63 20.39 -49.36 -23.30
CA PRO A 63 20.90 -49.62 -21.97
C PRO A 63 19.84 -49.16 -20.96
N ARG A 64 19.47 -50.06 -20.08
CA ARG A 64 18.44 -49.84 -19.05
C ARG A 64 18.69 -48.50 -18.30
N GLY A 65 19.96 -48.05 -18.19
CA GLY A 65 20.32 -46.78 -17.59
C GLY A 65 19.81 -45.53 -18.34
N PHE A 66 19.73 -45.58 -19.70
CA PHE A 66 19.20 -44.44 -20.48
C PHE A 66 17.69 -44.26 -20.26
N ALA A 67 16.95 -45.36 -20.21
CA ALA A 67 15.51 -45.31 -19.96
C ALA A 67 15.18 -44.77 -18.54
N TRP A 68 15.99 -45.13 -17.57
CA TRP A 68 15.84 -44.59 -16.20
C TRP A 68 16.16 -43.10 -16.10
N LEU A 69 17.21 -42.61 -16.74
CA LEU A 69 17.53 -41.18 -16.78
C LEU A 69 16.43 -40.37 -17.48
N ALA A 70 15.92 -40.87 -18.60
CA ALA A 70 14.82 -40.22 -19.30
C ALA A 70 13.53 -40.18 -18.45
N PHE A 71 13.20 -41.27 -17.76
CA PHE A 71 12.05 -41.34 -16.86
C PHE A 71 12.21 -40.42 -15.65
N LEU A 72 13.42 -40.33 -15.07
CA LEU A 72 13.72 -39.42 -13.98
C LEU A 72 13.58 -37.96 -14.41
N ALA A 73 14.12 -37.60 -15.58
CA ALA A 73 13.98 -36.26 -16.16
C ALA A 73 12.50 -35.92 -16.39
N TRP A 74 11.72 -36.82 -16.94
CA TRP A 74 10.27 -36.65 -17.12
C TRP A 74 9.54 -36.48 -15.80
N SER A 75 9.84 -37.30 -14.80
CA SER A 75 9.21 -37.21 -13.47
C SER A 75 9.49 -35.85 -12.80
N LEU A 76 10.73 -35.35 -12.87
CA LEU A 76 11.10 -34.05 -12.37
C LEU A 76 10.42 -32.92 -13.15
N LEU A 77 10.25 -33.06 -14.46
CA LEU A 77 9.51 -32.14 -15.30
C LEU A 77 8.04 -32.04 -14.87
N CYS A 78 7.39 -33.20 -14.62
CA CYS A 78 6.02 -33.22 -14.13
C CYS A 78 5.89 -32.56 -12.74
N VAL A 79 6.85 -32.77 -11.85
CA VAL A 79 6.89 -32.10 -10.54
C VAL A 79 7.09 -30.60 -10.71
N ALA A 80 7.97 -30.14 -11.61
CA ALA A 80 8.16 -28.74 -11.91
C ALA A 80 6.88 -28.12 -12.48
N ALA A 81 6.22 -28.78 -13.42
CA ALA A 81 4.96 -28.36 -14.02
C ALA A 81 3.80 -28.28 -13.00
N ALA A 82 3.83 -29.14 -11.97
CA ALA A 82 2.87 -29.08 -10.87
C ALA A 82 3.04 -27.84 -9.97
N ARG A 83 4.10 -27.04 -10.17
CA ARG A 83 4.42 -25.80 -9.45
C ARG A 83 4.38 -25.97 -7.93
N PRO A 84 5.36 -26.64 -7.33
CA PRO A 84 5.46 -26.78 -5.87
C PRO A 84 5.53 -25.41 -5.21
N GLN A 85 4.72 -25.17 -4.19
CA GLN A 85 4.59 -23.90 -3.47
C GLN A 85 5.01 -24.07 -2.00
N GLN A 86 5.68 -23.07 -1.50
CA GLN A 86 6.01 -22.91 -0.09
C GLN A 86 5.39 -21.60 0.43
N LEU A 87 4.78 -21.63 1.62
CA LEU A 87 4.31 -20.42 2.28
C LEU A 87 5.53 -19.66 2.80
N GLY A 88 5.66 -18.42 2.36
CA GLY A 88 6.67 -17.49 2.86
C GLY A 88 6.44 -17.06 4.32
N PRO A 89 7.35 -16.26 4.89
CA PRO A 89 7.13 -15.65 6.19
C PRO A 89 5.85 -14.81 6.15
N ALA A 90 5.15 -14.78 7.29
CA ALA A 90 3.98 -13.92 7.43
C ALA A 90 4.41 -12.45 7.28
N ILE A 91 3.97 -11.80 6.23
CA ILE A 91 4.15 -10.37 6.02
C ILE A 91 2.85 -9.72 6.49
N ALA A 92 2.94 -8.90 7.54
CA ALA A 92 1.83 -8.02 7.88
C ALA A 92 1.74 -6.97 6.75
N PRO A 93 0.63 -6.90 6.01
CA PRO A 93 0.44 -5.80 5.07
C PRO A 93 0.52 -4.49 5.85
N PRO A 94 0.97 -3.38 5.25
CA PRO A 94 0.90 -2.08 5.88
C PRO A 94 -0.53 -1.91 6.39
N GLN A 95 -0.66 -1.74 7.70
CA GLN A 95 -1.97 -1.54 8.32
C GLN A 95 -2.53 -0.28 7.71
N VAL A 96 -3.69 -0.36 7.07
CA VAL A 96 -4.42 0.84 6.69
C VAL A 96 -4.85 1.46 8.02
N GLY A 97 -4.18 2.54 8.38
CA GLY A 97 -4.47 3.33 9.56
C GLY A 97 -5.81 4.05 9.43
N ARG A 98 -5.92 5.17 10.07
CA ARG A 98 -7.07 6.06 10.03
C ARG A 98 -7.17 6.75 8.68
N ASP A 99 -8.37 7.20 8.35
CA ASP A 99 -8.62 8.17 7.30
C ASP A 99 -8.62 9.56 7.93
N LEU A 100 -7.52 10.26 7.76
CA LEU A 100 -7.32 11.59 8.33
C LEU A 100 -7.42 12.65 7.23
N MET A 101 -8.37 13.55 7.36
CA MET A 101 -8.46 14.72 6.49
C MET A 101 -7.96 15.94 7.27
N LEU A 102 -7.00 16.65 6.72
CA LEU A 102 -6.58 17.95 7.22
C LEU A 102 -7.35 19.03 6.47
N ALA A 103 -7.99 19.94 7.20
CA ALA A 103 -8.60 21.14 6.65
C ALA A 103 -7.83 22.35 7.19
N VAL A 104 -7.12 23.05 6.30
CA VAL A 104 -6.22 24.14 6.65
C VAL A 104 -6.77 25.45 6.10
N ASP A 105 -6.90 26.42 6.97
CA ASP A 105 -7.31 27.77 6.63
C ASP A 105 -6.20 28.49 5.85
N LEU A 106 -6.56 29.14 4.74
CA LEU A 106 -5.69 29.98 3.92
C LEU A 106 -6.25 31.40 3.79
N SER A 107 -7.18 31.80 4.67
CA SER A 107 -7.74 33.15 4.70
C SER A 107 -6.68 34.20 4.98
N ALA A 108 -7.06 35.46 4.85
CA ALA A 108 -6.11 36.58 4.97
C ALA A 108 -5.46 36.67 6.36
N SER A 109 -6.17 36.28 7.43
CA SER A 109 -5.68 36.29 8.82
C SER A 109 -4.50 35.35 9.04
N MET A 110 -4.43 34.23 8.28
CA MET A 110 -3.28 33.29 8.32
C MET A 110 -1.95 33.94 7.85
N GLY A 111 -1.99 35.14 7.26
CA GLY A 111 -0.82 35.91 6.89
C GLY A 111 -0.29 36.80 8.02
N GLU A 112 -0.94 36.84 9.19
CA GLU A 112 -0.48 37.64 10.33
C GLU A 112 0.84 37.08 10.89
N GLN A 113 1.80 38.01 11.17
CA GLN A 113 3.12 37.66 11.67
C GLN A 113 3.16 37.79 13.19
N ASP A 114 2.58 36.82 13.87
CA ASP A 114 2.48 36.78 15.34
C ASP A 114 2.95 35.44 15.94
N MET A 115 3.51 34.57 15.12
CA MET A 115 3.95 33.26 15.55
C MET A 115 5.46 33.14 15.63
N GLU A 116 5.97 32.49 16.68
CA GLU A 116 7.40 32.20 16.84
C GLU A 116 7.75 30.80 16.31
N LEU A 117 8.75 30.75 15.44
CA LEU A 117 9.30 29.50 14.92
C LEU A 117 10.82 29.56 14.93
N GLY A 118 11.46 28.78 15.81
CA GLY A 118 12.92 28.74 15.91
C GLY A 118 13.55 30.11 16.25
N GLY A 119 12.93 30.91 17.08
CA GLY A 119 13.41 32.24 17.49
C GLY A 119 13.17 33.35 16.45
N ARG A 120 12.33 33.07 15.42
CA ARG A 120 11.96 34.09 14.41
C ARG A 120 10.44 34.23 14.36
N ILE A 121 10.00 35.47 14.21
CA ILE A 121 8.58 35.75 13.97
C ILE A 121 8.27 35.43 12.51
N VAL A 122 7.24 34.60 12.30
CA VAL A 122 6.74 34.15 11.01
C VAL A 122 5.22 34.33 10.93
N ASP A 123 4.67 34.21 9.72
CA ASP A 123 3.22 34.21 9.57
C ASP A 123 2.61 32.88 10.07
N ARG A 124 1.32 32.94 10.44
CA ARG A 124 0.58 31.77 10.99
C ARG A 124 0.62 30.60 10.06
N LEU A 125 0.47 30.81 8.74
CA LEU A 125 0.50 29.69 7.76
C LEU A 125 1.87 29.01 7.71
N THR A 126 2.97 29.80 7.74
CA THR A 126 4.33 29.23 7.76
C THR A 126 4.56 28.40 9.03
N ALA A 127 4.12 28.90 10.19
CA ALA A 127 4.20 28.16 11.44
C ALA A 127 3.36 26.88 11.40
N ALA A 128 2.13 26.95 10.91
CA ALA A 128 1.24 25.80 10.77
C ALA A 128 1.83 24.74 9.82
N LYS A 129 2.40 25.13 8.69
CA LYS A 129 3.06 24.23 7.74
C LYS A 129 4.22 23.47 8.37
N ALA A 130 5.06 24.13 9.13
CA ALA A 130 6.21 23.49 9.79
C ALA A 130 5.75 22.40 10.77
N VAL A 131 4.75 22.68 11.61
CA VAL A 131 4.21 21.72 12.57
C VAL A 131 3.45 20.60 11.90
N LEU A 132 2.66 20.91 10.86
CA LEU A 132 1.93 19.89 10.10
C LEU A 132 2.87 18.97 9.31
N ALA A 133 4.00 19.48 8.82
CA ALA A 133 5.01 18.66 8.15
C ALA A 133 5.57 17.58 9.11
N ASP A 134 5.97 17.98 10.34
CA ASP A 134 6.43 17.04 11.36
C ASP A 134 5.33 16.06 11.81
N PHE A 135 4.10 16.53 11.91
CA PHE A 135 2.95 15.67 12.17
C PHE A 135 2.76 14.62 11.09
N LEU A 136 2.84 14.98 9.80
CA LEU A 136 2.72 14.08 8.67
C LEU A 136 3.83 13.01 8.66
N GLU A 137 5.06 13.37 9.02
CA GLU A 137 6.17 12.42 9.09
C GLU A 137 5.91 11.27 10.07
N ARG A 138 5.26 11.57 11.19
CA ARG A 138 4.93 10.58 12.22
C ARG A 138 3.75 9.66 11.86
N ARG A 139 3.03 9.92 10.76
CA ARG A 139 1.80 9.22 10.34
C ARG A 139 2.04 8.04 9.40
N ALA A 140 3.04 7.20 9.71
CA ALA A 140 3.28 5.99 8.92
C ALA A 140 2.08 5.03 9.00
N GLY A 141 1.45 4.76 7.85
CA GLY A 141 0.32 3.83 7.72
C GLY A 141 -1.07 4.48 7.71
N ASP A 142 -1.22 5.76 8.08
CA ASP A 142 -2.48 6.49 7.93
C ASP A 142 -2.65 6.96 6.48
N ARG A 143 -3.89 6.99 5.99
CA ARG A 143 -4.23 7.71 4.76
C ARG A 143 -4.54 9.16 5.14
N VAL A 144 -3.80 10.09 4.55
CA VAL A 144 -3.98 11.51 4.81
C VAL A 144 -4.44 12.21 3.54
N GLY A 145 -5.42 13.08 3.66
CA GLY A 145 -5.87 13.98 2.61
C GLY A 145 -5.78 15.44 3.07
N LEU A 146 -5.74 16.37 2.12
CA LEU A 146 -5.64 17.79 2.36
C LEU A 146 -6.79 18.55 1.70
N VAL A 147 -7.52 19.28 2.52
CA VAL A 147 -8.49 20.31 2.12
C VAL A 147 -7.93 21.65 2.56
N VAL A 148 -7.96 22.62 1.70
CA VAL A 148 -7.67 24.01 2.06
C VAL A 148 -8.92 24.84 1.87
N PHE A 149 -9.07 25.88 2.66
CA PHE A 149 -10.22 26.74 2.56
C PHE A 149 -9.88 28.21 2.86
N GLY A 150 -10.70 29.05 2.36
CA GLY A 150 -10.75 30.49 2.53
C GLY A 150 -12.18 30.89 2.22
N GLU A 151 -12.44 31.70 1.22
CA GLU A 151 -13.79 32.01 0.74
C GLU A 151 -14.54 30.77 0.20
N ARG A 152 -13.79 29.79 -0.29
CA ARG A 152 -14.27 28.47 -0.74
C ARG A 152 -13.35 27.37 -0.24
N ALA A 153 -13.88 26.13 -0.20
CA ALA A 153 -13.10 24.97 0.16
C ALA A 153 -12.66 24.18 -1.08
N PHE A 154 -11.41 23.72 -1.10
CA PHE A 154 -10.81 22.94 -2.18
C PHE A 154 -10.11 21.71 -1.62
N ALA A 155 -10.31 20.55 -2.27
CA ALA A 155 -9.54 19.36 -1.96
C ALA A 155 -8.25 19.37 -2.80
N LEU A 156 -7.11 19.60 -2.18
CA LEU A 156 -5.82 19.59 -2.85
C LEU A 156 -5.30 18.18 -3.05
N THR A 157 -5.38 17.36 -1.98
CA THR A 157 -4.92 15.98 -2.04
C THR A 157 -6.02 15.03 -1.56
N PRO A 158 -6.37 14.00 -2.33
CA PRO A 158 -7.27 12.96 -1.86
C PRO A 158 -6.61 12.14 -0.75
N LEU A 159 -7.40 11.31 -0.04
CA LEU A 159 -6.85 10.38 0.95
C LEU A 159 -5.84 9.42 0.30
N THR A 160 -4.58 9.53 0.72
CA THR A 160 -3.45 8.77 0.19
C THR A 160 -2.52 8.31 1.31
N LEU A 161 -1.79 7.23 1.08
CA LEU A 161 -0.66 6.80 1.92
C LEU A 161 0.64 7.58 1.61
N ASP A 162 0.64 8.31 0.50
CA ASP A 162 1.77 9.14 0.07
C ASP A 162 1.76 10.49 0.81
N ARG A 163 2.39 10.49 1.97
CA ARG A 163 2.53 11.67 2.82
C ARG A 163 3.42 12.75 2.22
N ALA A 164 4.39 12.34 1.37
CA ALA A 164 5.28 13.30 0.73
C ALA A 164 4.50 14.21 -0.22
N SER A 165 3.58 13.66 -1.02
CA SER A 165 2.69 14.45 -1.88
C SER A 165 1.78 15.39 -1.06
N VAL A 166 1.28 14.95 0.11
CA VAL A 166 0.48 15.83 0.98
C VAL A 166 1.31 16.97 1.52
N GLN A 167 2.53 16.68 1.97
CA GLN A 167 3.47 17.68 2.49
C GLN A 167 3.90 18.69 1.44
N GLU A 168 4.16 18.23 0.20
CA GLU A 168 4.48 19.10 -0.93
C GLU A 168 3.34 20.06 -1.24
N GLN A 169 2.09 19.55 -1.39
CA GLN A 169 0.92 20.38 -1.65
C GLN A 169 0.63 21.36 -0.53
N LEU A 170 0.84 20.97 0.72
CA LEU A 170 0.74 21.89 1.87
C LEU A 170 1.84 22.95 1.80
N GLY A 171 3.07 22.56 1.46
CA GLY A 171 4.21 23.46 1.27
C GLY A 171 3.96 24.55 0.23
N ASP A 172 3.33 24.18 -0.89
CA ASP A 172 3.04 25.08 -2.02
C ASP A 172 1.82 25.99 -1.77
N SER A 173 1.02 25.71 -0.74
CA SER A 173 -0.15 26.53 -0.41
C SER A 173 0.28 27.92 0.04
N VAL A 174 -0.46 28.96 -0.35
CA VAL A 174 -0.19 30.34 0.03
C VAL A 174 -1.44 31.01 0.58
N VAL A 175 -1.24 32.01 1.43
CA VAL A 175 -2.33 32.82 1.98
C VAL A 175 -3.15 33.43 0.83
N GLY A 176 -4.47 33.34 0.92
CA GLY A 176 -5.39 33.86 -0.08
C GLY A 176 -5.60 32.98 -1.31
N LEU A 177 -4.95 31.79 -1.41
CA LEU A 177 -5.14 30.84 -2.53
C LEU A 177 -6.61 30.42 -2.67
N ALA A 178 -7.31 30.26 -1.55
CA ALA A 178 -8.73 29.88 -1.52
C ALA A 178 -9.69 31.06 -1.30
N GLY A 179 -9.20 32.29 -1.45
CA GLY A 179 -9.90 33.53 -1.11
C GLY A 179 -9.50 34.09 0.25
N ARG A 180 -9.98 35.27 0.57
CA ARG A 180 -9.54 36.01 1.76
C ARG A 180 -10.44 35.83 2.99
N ALA A 181 -11.69 35.42 2.77
CA ALA A 181 -12.66 35.11 3.81
C ALA A 181 -12.54 33.67 4.31
N THR A 182 -13.35 33.24 5.28
CA THR A 182 -13.23 31.95 5.97
C THR A 182 -14.55 31.18 5.90
N ALA A 183 -14.59 30.08 5.11
CA ALA A 183 -15.77 29.23 4.88
C ALA A 183 -15.62 27.89 5.63
N ILE A 184 -15.75 27.90 6.95
CA ILE A 184 -15.57 26.71 7.83
C ILE A 184 -16.60 25.63 7.49
N GLY A 185 -17.89 26.02 7.31
CA GLY A 185 -18.96 25.06 7.04
C GLY A 185 -18.75 24.29 5.72
N ASP A 186 -18.32 24.97 4.67
CA ASP A 186 -18.03 24.36 3.37
C ASP A 186 -16.79 23.45 3.45
N ALA A 187 -15.78 23.80 4.24
CA ALA A 187 -14.60 22.98 4.49
C ALA A 187 -14.96 21.65 5.18
N ILE A 188 -15.77 21.71 6.24
CA ILE A 188 -16.26 20.52 6.94
C ILE A 188 -17.08 19.63 5.99
N ALA A 189 -17.99 20.23 5.20
CA ALA A 189 -18.83 19.47 4.27
C ALA A 189 -18.01 18.77 3.19
N LEU A 190 -17.03 19.46 2.60
CA LEU A 190 -16.14 18.89 1.60
C LEU A 190 -15.28 17.77 2.16
N ALA A 191 -14.68 17.98 3.34
CA ALA A 191 -13.88 16.96 4.02
C ALA A 191 -14.71 15.72 4.37
N THR A 192 -15.92 15.91 4.90
CA THR A 192 -16.87 14.83 5.20
C THR A 192 -17.20 14.03 3.96
N LYS A 193 -17.52 14.70 2.85
CA LYS A 193 -17.81 14.05 1.56
C LYS A 193 -16.63 13.21 1.05
N ARG A 194 -15.39 13.68 1.25
CA ARG A 194 -14.19 12.93 0.85
C ARG A 194 -13.94 11.71 1.73
N LEU A 195 -14.15 11.85 3.04
CA LEU A 195 -14.03 10.75 3.99
C LEU A 195 -15.06 9.65 3.76
N GLN A 196 -16.30 10.01 3.37
CA GLN A 196 -17.35 9.06 3.03
C GLN A 196 -17.03 8.15 1.83
N GLN A 197 -16.21 8.61 0.89
CA GLN A 197 -15.84 7.84 -0.31
C GLN A 197 -14.99 6.61 0.02
N GLN A 198 -14.54 6.47 1.26
CA GLN A 198 -13.80 5.31 1.73
C GLN A 198 -14.73 4.37 2.49
N PRO A 199 -14.81 3.09 2.07
CA PRO A 199 -15.81 2.15 2.59
C PRO A 199 -15.59 1.77 4.06
N ASP A 200 -14.33 1.73 4.53
CA ASP A 200 -13.98 1.23 5.85
C ASP A 200 -12.85 2.05 6.47
N GLY A 201 -13.09 2.69 7.60
CA GLY A 201 -12.06 3.41 8.34
C GLY A 201 -12.61 4.28 9.44
N GLN A 202 -11.76 4.55 10.40
CA GLN A 202 -11.97 5.59 11.38
C GLN A 202 -11.79 6.93 10.66
N ARG A 203 -12.86 7.73 10.56
CA ARG A 203 -12.90 8.98 9.80
C ARG A 203 -12.66 10.15 10.74
N VAL A 204 -11.53 10.81 10.57
CA VAL A 204 -11.11 11.93 11.41
C VAL A 204 -10.85 13.16 10.54
N LEU A 205 -11.40 14.28 10.92
CA LEU A 205 -11.12 15.60 10.36
C LEU A 205 -10.37 16.43 11.40
N VAL A 206 -9.22 16.97 11.04
CA VAL A 206 -8.54 17.99 11.82
C VAL A 206 -8.72 19.32 11.11
N LEU A 207 -9.48 20.21 11.74
CA LEU A 207 -9.80 21.55 11.24
C LEU A 207 -8.87 22.55 11.91
N LEU A 208 -8.00 23.20 11.15
CA LEU A 208 -7.12 24.27 11.61
C LEU A 208 -7.59 25.60 11.05
N THR A 209 -7.94 26.54 11.92
CA THR A 209 -8.38 27.90 11.57
C THR A 209 -7.97 28.89 12.64
N ASP A 210 -7.78 30.13 12.26
CA ASP A 210 -7.51 31.27 13.16
C ASP A 210 -8.66 32.27 13.20
N GLY A 211 -9.74 32.02 12.45
CA GLY A 211 -10.79 33.00 12.22
C GLY A 211 -12.20 32.55 12.60
N VAL A 212 -13.11 33.49 12.36
CA VAL A 212 -14.56 33.32 12.45
C VAL A 212 -15.10 32.96 11.08
N ASN A 213 -16.18 32.16 11.03
CA ASN A 213 -16.83 31.89 9.74
C ASN A 213 -17.44 33.15 9.13
N THR A 214 -16.86 33.62 8.02
CA THR A 214 -17.26 34.90 7.35
C THR A 214 -17.78 34.68 5.94
N ALA A 215 -17.67 33.44 5.40
CA ALA A 215 -18.07 33.07 4.05
C ALA A 215 -18.62 31.64 4.01
N GLY A 216 -18.95 31.18 2.81
CA GLY A 216 -19.47 29.84 2.55
C GLY A 216 -20.98 29.78 2.47
N THR A 217 -21.49 28.67 1.94
CA THR A 217 -22.92 28.44 1.74
C THR A 217 -23.55 27.65 2.87
N LEU A 218 -22.74 26.84 3.55
CA LEU A 218 -23.20 25.96 4.63
C LEU A 218 -22.82 26.52 6.00
N ASP A 219 -23.80 26.58 6.89
CA ASP A 219 -23.58 26.94 8.29
C ASP A 219 -22.70 25.90 9.00
N PRO A 220 -21.65 26.30 9.75
CA PRO A 220 -20.73 25.38 10.41
C PRO A 220 -21.41 24.39 11.36
N ALA A 221 -22.45 24.80 12.08
CA ALA A 221 -23.17 23.90 13.00
C ALA A 221 -23.95 22.81 12.22
N LYS A 222 -24.53 23.16 11.08
CA LYS A 222 -25.19 22.19 10.20
C LYS A 222 -24.16 21.25 9.55
N ALA A 223 -23.00 21.78 9.14
CA ALA A 223 -21.92 20.96 8.62
C ALA A 223 -21.41 19.95 9.66
N ALA A 224 -21.29 20.34 10.92
CA ALA A 224 -20.91 19.45 12.02
C ALA A 224 -21.98 18.35 12.26
N GLN A 225 -23.27 18.65 12.14
CA GLN A 225 -24.33 17.66 12.22
C GLN A 225 -24.22 16.63 11.09
N ILE A 226 -23.99 17.08 9.85
CA ILE A 226 -23.78 16.20 8.70
C ILE A 226 -22.54 15.32 8.94
N ALA A 227 -21.45 15.87 9.46
CA ALA A 227 -20.24 15.11 9.79
C ALA A 227 -20.52 14.01 10.82
N ARG A 228 -21.24 14.34 11.91
CA ARG A 228 -21.66 13.38 12.93
C ARG A 228 -22.52 12.25 12.35
N ASP A 229 -23.50 12.60 11.51
CA ASP A 229 -24.43 11.62 10.92
C ASP A 229 -23.72 10.67 9.92
N ASN A 230 -22.47 10.99 9.56
CA ASN A 230 -21.59 10.18 8.71
C ASN A 230 -20.37 9.62 9.45
N ASP A 231 -20.43 9.56 10.77
CA ASP A 231 -19.38 9.01 11.64
C ASP A 231 -18.00 9.69 11.44
N VAL A 232 -18.00 10.98 11.10
CA VAL A 232 -16.77 11.79 10.98
C VAL A 232 -16.55 12.54 12.29
N ARG A 233 -15.43 12.27 12.96
CA ARG A 233 -15.00 12.99 14.16
C ARG A 233 -14.19 14.21 13.78
N ILE A 234 -14.52 15.38 14.35
CA ILE A 234 -13.85 16.64 14.06
C ILE A 234 -13.05 17.10 15.28
N HIS A 235 -11.72 17.17 15.13
CA HIS A 235 -10.87 17.91 16.05
C HIS A 235 -10.68 19.31 15.53
N ALA A 236 -11.12 20.31 16.28
CA ALA A 236 -11.01 21.71 15.90
C ALA A 236 -9.83 22.34 16.62
N VAL A 237 -8.91 22.93 15.88
CA VAL A 237 -7.72 23.60 16.38
C VAL A 237 -7.82 25.08 16.03
N ALA A 238 -8.03 25.92 17.04
CA ALA A 238 -7.93 27.36 16.92
C ALA A 238 -6.46 27.76 17.03
N PHE A 239 -5.94 28.43 15.99
CA PHE A 239 -4.52 28.77 15.89
C PHE A 239 -4.32 30.26 15.75
N GLY A 240 -3.40 30.87 16.51
CA GLY A 240 -3.08 32.29 16.46
C GLY A 240 -2.77 32.86 17.84
N GLY A 241 -1.96 33.91 17.88
CA GLY A 241 -1.60 34.62 19.10
C GLY A 241 -2.77 35.36 19.74
N ASP A 242 -2.54 35.92 20.92
CA ASP A 242 -3.55 36.69 21.70
C ASP A 242 -3.75 38.12 21.15
N GLY A 243 -3.57 38.37 19.85
CA GLY A 243 -3.68 39.71 19.25
C GLY A 243 -2.72 40.70 19.91
N GLY A 244 -1.61 41.04 19.26
CA GLY A 244 -0.59 41.92 19.88
C GLY A 244 -1.19 43.21 20.36
N ALA A 245 -1.11 43.50 21.64
CA ALA A 245 -1.37 44.83 22.18
C ALA A 245 -0.21 45.72 21.74
N LEU A 246 -0.45 46.65 20.83
CA LEU A 246 0.51 47.73 20.56
C LEU A 246 0.63 48.62 21.80
N SER A 247 1.77 48.53 22.44
CA SER A 247 2.14 49.51 23.49
C SER A 247 2.58 50.82 22.81
N VAL A 248 1.66 51.74 22.63
CA VAL A 248 1.94 53.09 22.16
C VAL A 248 1.96 54.00 23.39
N PHE A 249 3.10 54.56 23.72
CA PHE A 249 3.31 55.46 24.89
C PHE A 249 2.87 54.88 26.25
N GLY A 250 3.05 53.54 26.46
CA GLY A 250 2.70 52.92 27.73
C GLY A 250 1.20 52.58 27.89
N PHE A 251 0.39 52.90 26.90
CA PHE A 251 -1.00 52.42 26.80
C PHE A 251 -1.06 51.22 25.91
N GLN A 252 -1.54 50.09 26.45
CA GLN A 252 -1.88 48.90 25.66
C GLN A 252 -3.20 49.17 24.97
N LEU A 253 -3.15 49.52 23.70
CA LEU A 253 -4.34 49.54 22.84
C LEU A 253 -4.56 48.09 22.36
N PRO A 254 -5.69 47.45 22.71
CA PRO A 254 -6.04 46.18 22.07
C PRO A 254 -6.24 46.47 20.59
N MET A 255 -5.32 46.06 19.76
CA MET A 255 -5.59 45.92 18.34
C MET A 255 -6.54 44.71 18.24
N GLY A 256 -7.76 44.94 17.77
CA GLY A 256 -8.72 43.90 17.55
C GLY A 256 -8.18 42.91 16.54
N GLY A 257 -7.46 41.92 17.02
CA GLY A 257 -7.27 40.68 16.27
C GLY A 257 -8.64 40.03 16.14
N ASP A 258 -8.96 39.52 14.98
CA ASP A 258 -10.23 38.82 14.77
C ASP A 258 -10.40 37.77 15.88
N GLU A 259 -11.42 37.98 16.73
CA GLU A 259 -11.71 37.06 17.81
C GLU A 259 -12.07 35.72 17.20
N VAL A 260 -11.25 34.72 17.45
CA VAL A 260 -11.55 33.32 17.06
C VAL A 260 -12.85 32.93 17.72
N ASP A 261 -13.81 32.42 16.96
CA ASP A 261 -15.07 31.85 17.52
C ASP A 261 -14.79 30.50 18.22
N GLU A 262 -14.10 30.56 19.36
CA GLU A 262 -13.80 29.38 20.17
C GLU A 262 -15.06 28.64 20.56
N ALA A 263 -16.14 29.36 20.89
CA ALA A 263 -17.41 28.74 21.28
C ALA A 263 -18.08 27.96 20.13
N GLY A 264 -17.98 28.46 18.90
CA GLY A 264 -18.42 27.77 17.69
C GLY A 264 -17.59 26.52 17.40
N LEU A 265 -16.26 26.63 17.47
CA LEU A 265 -15.34 25.51 17.25
C LEU A 265 -15.49 24.43 18.33
N GLN A 266 -15.68 24.80 19.59
CA GLN A 266 -16.00 23.86 20.70
C GLN A 266 -17.29 23.09 20.42
N ARG A 267 -18.34 23.78 19.96
CA ARG A 267 -19.64 23.13 19.61
C ARG A 267 -19.46 22.15 18.44
N ILE A 268 -18.73 22.52 17.41
CA ILE A 268 -18.42 21.66 16.25
C ILE A 268 -17.74 20.36 16.73
N ALA A 269 -16.69 20.49 17.52
CA ALA A 269 -15.96 19.36 18.07
C ALA A 269 -16.85 18.48 18.97
N ALA A 270 -17.59 19.10 19.91
CA ALA A 270 -18.44 18.37 20.84
C ALA A 270 -19.56 17.57 20.14
N VAL A 271 -20.22 18.15 19.13
CA VAL A 271 -21.30 17.49 18.38
C VAL A 271 -20.81 16.24 17.66
N THR A 272 -19.55 16.23 17.18
CA THR A 272 -18.97 15.13 16.41
C THR A 272 -18.18 14.14 17.29
N GLY A 273 -18.11 14.35 18.61
CA GLY A 273 -17.34 13.53 19.54
C GLY A 273 -15.82 13.74 19.44
N GLY A 274 -15.40 14.82 18.83
CA GLY A 274 -14.01 15.25 18.80
C GLY A 274 -13.64 16.19 19.97
N ARG A 275 -12.50 16.84 19.86
CA ARG A 275 -11.99 17.80 20.87
C ARG A 275 -11.66 19.13 20.25
N PHE A 276 -11.80 20.18 21.02
CA PHE A 276 -11.33 21.51 20.70
C PHE A 276 -10.00 21.78 21.38
N PHE A 277 -9.11 22.45 20.65
CA PHE A 277 -7.79 22.85 21.12
C PHE A 277 -7.53 24.32 20.75
N ARG A 278 -6.75 25.00 21.60
CA ARG A 278 -6.25 26.34 21.33
C ARG A 278 -4.72 26.31 21.30
N ALA A 279 -4.14 26.65 20.17
CA ALA A 279 -2.70 26.78 20.01
C ALA A 279 -2.33 28.26 19.88
N ARG A 280 -1.52 28.76 20.80
CA ARG A 280 -1.04 30.15 20.80
C ARG A 280 0.36 30.29 20.22
N ASP A 281 1.07 29.19 20.15
CA ASP A 281 2.42 29.10 19.62
C ASP A 281 2.63 27.76 18.90
N THR A 282 3.79 27.60 18.29
CA THR A 282 4.14 26.38 17.55
C THR A 282 4.30 25.16 18.46
N ASP A 283 4.79 25.34 19.69
CA ASP A 283 4.98 24.23 20.63
C ASP A 283 3.65 23.71 21.15
N ALA A 284 2.69 24.62 21.46
CA ALA A 284 1.32 24.26 21.80
C ALA A 284 0.66 23.47 20.66
N LEU A 285 0.83 23.93 19.41
CA LEU A 285 0.29 23.25 18.22
C LEU A 285 0.89 21.84 18.06
N ALA A 286 2.19 21.68 18.24
CA ALA A 286 2.86 20.38 18.18
C ALA A 286 2.36 19.44 19.29
N GLY A 287 2.17 19.95 20.51
CA GLY A 287 1.59 19.22 21.63
C GLY A 287 0.15 18.75 21.36
N ILE A 288 -0.68 19.58 20.73
CA ILE A 288 -2.05 19.26 20.34
C ILE A 288 -2.09 18.09 19.35
N TYR A 289 -1.21 18.11 18.35
CA TYR A 289 -1.15 17.00 17.40
C TYR A 289 -0.69 15.70 18.03
N ALA A 290 0.20 15.75 19.04
CA ALA A 290 0.56 14.56 19.82
C ALA A 290 -0.62 14.04 20.66
N GLU A 291 -1.46 14.93 21.19
CA GLU A 291 -2.68 14.54 21.92
C GLU A 291 -3.73 13.92 20.98
N ILE A 292 -3.93 14.48 19.79
CA ILE A 292 -4.79 13.88 18.74
C ILE A 292 -4.30 12.47 18.39
N ASP A 293 -3.00 12.24 18.35
CA ASP A 293 -2.41 10.91 18.15
C ASP A 293 -2.81 9.92 19.23
N ALA A 294 -2.79 10.34 20.47
CA ALA A 294 -3.15 9.49 21.61
C ALA A 294 -4.67 9.21 21.68
N LEU A 295 -5.49 10.17 21.25
CA LEU A 295 -6.96 10.04 21.24
C LEU A 295 -7.48 9.09 20.17
N GLU A 296 -6.74 8.98 19.07
CA GLU A 296 -7.14 8.21 17.89
C GLU A 296 -6.17 7.05 17.63
N PRO A 297 -6.08 6.02 18.52
CA PRO A 297 -5.16 4.91 18.33
C PRO A 297 -5.57 4.05 17.13
N VAL A 298 -4.59 3.54 16.38
CA VAL A 298 -4.81 2.61 15.28
C VAL A 298 -5.28 1.26 15.82
N GLN A 299 -6.53 0.87 15.61
CA GLN A 299 -7.14 -0.35 16.17
C GLN A 299 -7.06 -1.58 15.26
N ARG A 300 -6.45 -1.51 14.07
CA ARG A 300 -6.49 -2.63 13.12
C ARG A 300 -5.20 -3.45 13.13
N GLN A 301 -5.31 -4.68 13.65
CA GLN A 301 -4.34 -5.72 13.35
C GLN A 301 -4.60 -6.21 11.93
N GLY A 302 -3.75 -5.85 10.97
CA GLY A 302 -3.80 -6.38 9.62
C GLY A 302 -3.67 -7.91 9.64
N GLN A 303 -4.55 -8.62 8.93
CA GLN A 303 -4.40 -10.06 8.79
C GLN A 303 -3.07 -10.36 8.08
N ALA A 304 -2.19 -11.09 8.77
CA ALA A 304 -0.92 -11.48 8.21
C ALA A 304 -1.14 -12.34 6.94
N VAL A 305 -0.69 -11.84 5.81
CA VAL A 305 -0.73 -12.55 4.53
C VAL A 305 0.57 -13.32 4.35
N ARG A 306 0.49 -14.62 4.07
CA ARG A 306 1.66 -15.43 3.74
C ARG A 306 1.78 -15.55 2.24
N PRO A 307 2.78 -14.91 1.60
CA PRO A 307 2.99 -15.03 0.17
C PRO A 307 3.35 -16.47 -0.20
N LYS A 308 2.81 -16.94 -1.32
CA LYS A 308 3.14 -18.26 -1.86
C LYS A 308 4.39 -18.14 -2.74
N ILE A 309 5.48 -18.74 -2.28
CA ILE A 309 6.75 -18.78 -3.01
C ILE A 309 6.79 -20.03 -3.87
N GLU A 310 7.00 -19.87 -5.16
CA GLU A 310 7.08 -20.99 -6.09
C GLU A 310 8.49 -21.60 -6.10
N ARG A 311 8.57 -22.95 -5.98
CA ARG A 311 9.82 -23.70 -5.93
C ARG A 311 10.07 -24.53 -7.20
N TYR A 312 9.32 -24.30 -8.27
CA TYR A 312 9.46 -25.02 -9.54
C TYR A 312 10.84 -24.89 -10.22
N PRO A 313 11.64 -23.80 -10.04
CA PRO A 313 12.93 -23.70 -10.75
C PRO A 313 13.92 -24.80 -10.38
N LEU A 314 13.90 -25.31 -9.14
CA LEU A 314 14.80 -26.37 -8.69
C LEU A 314 14.53 -27.71 -9.42
N PRO A 315 13.32 -28.30 -9.37
CA PRO A 315 13.04 -29.54 -10.11
C PRO A 315 13.16 -29.35 -11.62
N LEU A 316 12.89 -28.17 -12.16
CA LEU A 316 13.07 -27.87 -13.58
C LEU A 316 14.55 -27.91 -13.99
N ALA A 317 15.43 -27.29 -13.21
CA ALA A 317 16.88 -27.30 -13.47
C ALA A 317 17.44 -28.73 -13.46
N TRP A 318 17.03 -29.55 -12.49
CA TRP A 318 17.40 -30.97 -12.43
C TRP A 318 16.85 -31.76 -13.61
N ALA A 319 15.58 -31.54 -13.99
CA ALA A 319 14.97 -32.18 -15.15
C ALA A 319 15.73 -31.91 -16.44
N LEU A 320 16.10 -30.66 -16.68
CA LEU A 320 16.87 -30.22 -17.85
C LEU A 320 18.31 -30.80 -17.85
N GLY A 321 18.98 -30.73 -16.70
CA GLY A 321 20.34 -31.28 -16.55
C GLY A 321 20.41 -32.77 -16.81
N ILE A 322 19.50 -33.57 -16.20
CA ILE A 322 19.42 -35.00 -16.39
C ILE A 322 18.97 -35.33 -17.82
N GLY A 323 18.03 -34.56 -18.39
CA GLY A 323 17.59 -34.74 -19.77
C GLY A 323 18.73 -34.53 -20.77
N LEU A 324 19.56 -33.49 -20.58
CA LEU A 324 20.74 -33.24 -21.39
C LEU A 324 21.77 -34.35 -21.27
N LEU A 325 22.03 -34.83 -20.04
CA LEU A 325 22.92 -35.93 -19.78
C LEU A 325 22.44 -37.20 -20.51
N ALA A 326 21.14 -37.50 -20.42
CA ALA A 326 20.55 -38.63 -21.13
C ALA A 326 20.76 -38.51 -22.65
N LEU A 327 20.59 -37.32 -23.25
CA LEU A 327 20.81 -37.08 -24.67
C LEU A 327 22.28 -37.28 -25.08
N VAL A 328 23.22 -36.79 -24.26
CA VAL A 328 24.66 -36.97 -24.53
C VAL A 328 25.08 -38.44 -24.46
N VAL A 329 24.62 -39.15 -23.45
CA VAL A 329 24.88 -40.60 -23.30
C VAL A 329 24.24 -41.37 -24.45
N GLY A 330 23.04 -40.99 -24.89
CA GLY A 330 22.35 -41.61 -26.03
C GLY A 330 23.02 -41.36 -27.39
N ARG A 331 23.68 -40.18 -27.57
CA ARG A 331 24.38 -39.81 -28.83
C ARG A 331 25.75 -40.47 -29.00
N ARG A 332 26.41 -40.85 -27.91
CA ARG A 332 27.76 -41.43 -27.96
C ARG A 332 27.78 -42.92 -28.35
N ARG A 333 26.65 -43.44 -28.75
CA ARG A 333 26.45 -44.83 -29.23
C ARG A 333 25.72 -44.81 -30.57
#